data_4a469335e3a4edce96d4b822fd5b8ec5
#
_entry.id   4a469335e3a4edce96d4b822fd5b8ec5
#
_cell.length_a   1.000
_cell.length_b   1.000
_cell.length_c   1.000
_cell.angle_alpha   90.00
_cell.angle_beta   90.00
_cell.angle_gamma   90.00
#
_symmetry.space_group_name_H-M   'P 1'
#
loop_
_entity.id
_entity.type
_entity.pdbx_description
1 polymer ?
#
loop_
_entity_poly.entity_id
_entity_poly.type
_entity_poly.pdbx_seq_one_letter_code
_entity_poly.pdbx_strand_id
1 'polypeptide(L)'
;MIQHVVAQEPQLIVEIEKREIYEGESVLYRVTLNHVEVPTAPTLAGLEDFQVTNLGEQSQNSQQVTIINGRRTEIVRRGMQYNYRLTPKQSGLFTIPAPTAKVGNDVLTGREISLRVVAPEIQDSVILEMAVDRTSVYPMQPFELSLTIAVKELPGELQKQDPLSVQPKPPALNLAWLTDEQIPDGLEVEKNWRDILEPMVSR
;
A
#
# COMPACT_ATOMS: atom_id res chain seq x y z
N MET A 1 -17.53 -38.08 -28.31
CA MET A 1 -17.87 -36.65 -28.10
C MET A 1 -16.57 -35.97 -27.72
N ILE A 2 -15.96 -35.21 -28.63
CA ILE A 2 -14.65 -34.59 -28.40
C ILE A 2 -14.90 -33.29 -27.63
N GLN A 3 -14.47 -33.21 -26.36
CA GLN A 3 -14.46 -31.97 -25.60
C GLN A 3 -13.27 -31.13 -26.07
N HIS A 4 -13.53 -30.00 -26.67
CA HIS A 4 -12.50 -28.99 -26.90
C HIS A 4 -12.28 -28.21 -25.61
N VAL A 5 -11.27 -28.58 -24.86
CA VAL A 5 -10.70 -27.72 -23.81
C VAL A 5 -9.86 -26.68 -24.54
N VAL A 6 -10.31 -25.45 -24.60
CA VAL A 6 -9.48 -24.32 -25.05
C VAL A 6 -8.51 -24.03 -23.92
N ALA A 7 -7.28 -24.49 -24.06
CA ALA A 7 -6.19 -24.10 -23.16
C ALA A 7 -5.99 -22.59 -23.30
N GLN A 8 -6.19 -21.84 -22.23
CA GLN A 8 -5.88 -20.41 -22.21
C GLN A 8 -4.37 -20.25 -22.02
N GLU A 9 -3.78 -19.32 -22.77
CA GLU A 9 -2.35 -19.06 -22.67
C GLU A 9 -1.97 -18.47 -21.31
N PRO A 10 -0.84 -18.87 -20.72
CA PRO A 10 -0.32 -18.29 -19.50
C PRO A 10 -0.09 -16.78 -19.65
N GLN A 11 -0.48 -16.01 -18.63
CA GLN A 11 -0.36 -14.55 -18.64
C GLN A 11 0.23 -14.06 -17.35
N LEU A 12 1.10 -13.03 -17.43
CA LEU A 12 1.61 -12.28 -16.29
C LEU A 12 1.04 -10.86 -16.34
N ILE A 13 0.24 -10.53 -15.32
CA ILE A 13 -0.42 -9.24 -15.18
C ILE A 13 0.23 -8.51 -14.01
N VAL A 14 0.49 -7.22 -14.21
CA VAL A 14 1.12 -6.35 -13.21
C VAL A 14 0.19 -5.18 -12.90
N GLU A 15 -0.02 -4.94 -11.62
CA GLU A 15 -0.86 -3.86 -11.12
C GLU A 15 -0.17 -3.10 -9.98
N ILE A 16 -0.42 -1.80 -9.92
CA ILE A 16 -0.01 -0.94 -8.83
C ILE A 16 -1.23 -0.16 -8.32
N GLU A 17 -1.34 -0.01 -7.01
CA GLU A 17 -2.48 0.62 -6.38
C GLU A 17 -2.59 2.11 -6.73
N LYS A 18 -1.45 2.81 -6.69
CA LYS A 18 -1.33 4.23 -7.01
C LYS A 18 -0.12 4.46 -7.91
N ARG A 19 -0.19 5.43 -8.80
CA ARG A 19 0.94 5.84 -9.66
C ARG A 19 1.62 7.11 -9.18
N GLU A 20 1.07 7.74 -8.16
CA GLU A 20 1.63 8.89 -7.48
C GLU A 20 1.44 8.73 -5.98
N ILE A 21 2.51 8.91 -5.23
CA ILE A 21 2.56 8.84 -3.78
C ILE A 21 3.52 9.91 -3.25
N TYR A 22 3.44 10.20 -1.96
CA TYR A 22 4.40 11.08 -1.29
C TYR A 22 5.61 10.30 -0.78
N GLU A 23 6.72 11.02 -0.62
CA GLU A 23 7.92 10.48 0.01
C GLU A 23 7.59 9.96 1.42
N GLY A 24 8.07 8.75 1.75
CA GLY A 24 7.72 8.03 2.98
C GLY A 24 6.49 7.15 2.88
N GLU A 25 5.63 7.31 1.85
CA GLU A 25 4.53 6.38 1.62
C GLU A 25 4.99 5.11 0.90
N SER A 26 4.23 4.05 1.11
CA SER A 26 4.40 2.77 0.40
C SER A 26 3.26 2.55 -0.58
N VAL A 27 3.52 1.75 -1.61
CA VAL A 27 2.50 1.37 -2.58
C VAL A 27 2.40 -0.15 -2.70
N LEU A 28 1.19 -0.66 -2.86
CA LEU A 28 0.95 -2.08 -3.10
C LEU A 28 1.17 -2.40 -4.58
N TYR A 29 2.07 -3.36 -4.83
CA TYR A 29 2.42 -3.87 -6.14
C TYR A 29 2.02 -5.33 -6.23
N ARG A 30 1.21 -5.68 -7.23
CA ARG A 30 0.66 -7.02 -7.42
C ARG A 30 1.15 -7.61 -8.73
N VAL A 31 1.59 -8.85 -8.67
CA VAL A 31 1.94 -9.63 -9.86
C VAL A 31 1.04 -10.86 -9.88
N THR A 32 0.21 -11.00 -10.90
CA THR A 32 -0.72 -12.11 -11.04
C THR A 32 -0.32 -13.00 -12.21
N LEU A 33 -0.12 -14.28 -11.93
CA LEU A 33 0.08 -15.32 -12.94
C LEU A 33 -1.26 -16.01 -13.19
N ASN A 34 -1.80 -15.91 -14.40
CA ASN A 34 -3.04 -16.56 -14.80
C ASN A 34 -2.75 -17.75 -15.72
N HIS A 35 -3.60 -18.77 -15.66
CA HIS A 35 -3.57 -19.97 -16.50
C HIS A 35 -2.26 -20.76 -16.35
N VAL A 36 -1.72 -20.80 -15.14
CA VAL A 36 -0.50 -21.53 -14.78
C VAL A 36 -0.83 -22.64 -13.80
N GLU A 37 -0.43 -23.88 -14.13
CA GLU A 37 -0.69 -25.04 -13.26
C GLU A 37 0.19 -25.06 -12.03
N VAL A 38 1.49 -24.74 -12.22
CA VAL A 38 2.48 -24.66 -11.14
C VAL A 38 3.11 -23.28 -11.18
N PRO A 39 2.52 -22.31 -10.47
CA PRO A 39 3.06 -20.96 -10.43
C PRO A 39 4.37 -20.91 -9.63
N THR A 40 5.35 -20.22 -10.20
CA THR A 40 6.63 -19.91 -9.52
C THR A 40 6.64 -18.42 -9.21
N ALA A 41 7.16 -18.07 -8.03
CA ALA A 41 7.25 -16.66 -7.64
C ALA A 41 7.98 -15.83 -8.70
N PRO A 42 7.45 -14.65 -9.06
CA PRO A 42 8.08 -13.79 -10.04
C PRO A 42 9.43 -13.26 -9.55
N THR A 43 10.34 -13.08 -10.47
CA THR A 43 11.61 -12.39 -10.22
C THR A 43 11.39 -10.90 -10.42
N LEU A 44 11.72 -10.13 -9.40
CA LEU A 44 11.71 -8.68 -9.41
C LEU A 44 13.16 -8.20 -9.44
N ALA A 45 13.61 -7.63 -10.52
CA ALA A 45 14.95 -7.08 -10.68
C ALA A 45 14.89 -5.56 -10.86
N GLY A 46 15.97 -4.84 -10.54
CA GLY A 46 16.05 -3.39 -10.76
C GLY A 46 15.20 -2.57 -9.78
N LEU A 47 15.03 -3.04 -8.56
CA LEU A 47 14.27 -2.35 -7.50
C LEU A 47 15.18 -1.80 -6.38
N GLU A 48 16.41 -1.45 -6.71
CA GLU A 48 17.42 -0.95 -5.76
C GLU A 48 16.99 0.37 -5.09
N ASP A 49 16.18 1.16 -5.81
CA ASP A 49 15.62 2.43 -5.30
C ASP A 49 14.41 2.24 -4.35
N PHE A 50 14.00 0.99 -4.15
CA PHE A 50 12.88 0.65 -3.28
C PHE A 50 13.30 -0.27 -2.15
N GLN A 51 12.65 -0.14 -1.01
CA GLN A 51 12.56 -1.20 -0.03
C GLN A 51 11.39 -2.08 -0.42
N VAL A 52 11.66 -3.37 -0.69
CA VAL A 52 10.66 -4.34 -1.12
C VAL A 52 10.31 -5.27 0.04
N THR A 53 9.03 -5.31 0.41
CA THR A 53 8.51 -6.24 1.42
C THR A 53 7.55 -7.21 0.75
N ASN A 54 7.79 -8.51 0.88
CA ASN A 54 6.86 -9.54 0.40
C ASN A 54 5.70 -9.66 1.40
N LEU A 55 4.47 -9.47 0.91
CA LEU A 55 3.24 -9.58 1.70
C LEU A 55 2.55 -10.94 1.56
N GLY A 56 3.18 -11.87 0.84
CA GLY A 56 2.64 -13.20 0.61
C GLY A 56 1.92 -13.37 -0.71
N GLU A 57 1.37 -14.56 -0.88
CA GLU A 57 0.72 -15.00 -2.11
C GLU A 57 -0.73 -15.43 -1.85
N GLN A 58 -1.59 -15.26 -2.85
CA GLN A 58 -2.99 -15.62 -2.79
C GLN A 58 -3.40 -16.38 -4.05
N SER A 59 -4.03 -17.54 -3.87
CA SER A 59 -4.59 -18.32 -4.97
C SER A 59 -5.81 -17.62 -5.58
N GLN A 60 -5.83 -17.49 -6.91
CA GLN A 60 -6.88 -16.88 -7.73
C GLN A 60 -7.60 -17.95 -8.58
N ASN A 61 -8.04 -19.04 -7.95
CA ASN A 61 -8.68 -20.13 -8.66
C ASN A 61 -10.18 -19.88 -8.78
N SER A 62 -10.71 -20.04 -9.99
CA SER A 62 -12.15 -20.00 -10.23
C SER A 62 -12.56 -21.11 -11.21
N GLN A 63 -13.74 -21.68 -10.96
CA GLN A 63 -14.35 -22.68 -11.83
C GLN A 63 -15.74 -22.17 -12.23
N GLN A 64 -15.96 -22.08 -13.52
CA GLN A 64 -17.27 -21.71 -14.08
C GLN A 64 -17.81 -22.85 -14.92
N VAL A 65 -19.00 -23.32 -14.57
CA VAL A 65 -19.72 -24.34 -15.34
C VAL A 65 -20.93 -23.69 -15.99
N THR A 66 -21.00 -23.79 -17.31
CA THR A 66 -22.12 -23.29 -18.10
C THR A 66 -22.81 -24.45 -18.82
N ILE A 67 -24.14 -24.56 -18.71
CA ILE A 67 -24.91 -25.56 -19.43
C ILE A 67 -25.85 -24.82 -20.38
N ILE A 68 -25.67 -25.02 -21.68
CA ILE A 68 -26.50 -24.43 -22.72
C ILE A 68 -26.99 -25.58 -23.62
N ASN A 69 -28.28 -25.74 -23.76
CA ASN A 69 -28.91 -26.79 -24.57
C ASN A 69 -28.39 -28.23 -24.28
N GLY A 70 -28.20 -28.56 -22.98
CA GLY A 70 -27.69 -29.84 -22.55
C GLY A 70 -26.17 -30.06 -22.78
N ARG A 71 -25.48 -29.08 -23.30
CA ARG A 71 -24.01 -29.11 -23.42
C ARG A 71 -23.38 -28.41 -22.23
N ARG A 72 -22.56 -29.16 -21.49
CA ARG A 72 -21.79 -28.65 -20.35
C ARG A 72 -20.44 -28.10 -20.87
N THR A 73 -20.18 -26.85 -20.59
CA THR A 73 -18.86 -26.21 -20.78
C THR A 73 -18.30 -25.86 -19.41
N GLU A 74 -17.08 -26.27 -19.15
CA GLU A 74 -16.40 -26.00 -17.89
C GLU A 74 -15.15 -25.16 -18.18
N ILE A 75 -15.05 -24.01 -17.55
CA ILE A 75 -13.89 -23.13 -17.61
C ILE A 75 -13.24 -23.12 -16.24
N VAL A 76 -12.06 -23.67 -16.14
CA VAL A 76 -11.22 -23.63 -14.94
C VAL A 76 -10.16 -22.58 -15.15
N ARG A 77 -10.14 -21.57 -14.30
CA ARG A 77 -9.08 -20.56 -14.25
C ARG A 77 -8.22 -20.83 -13.03
N ARG A 78 -6.94 -20.99 -13.24
CA ARG A 78 -5.94 -21.14 -12.18
C ARG A 78 -5.03 -19.95 -12.23
N GLY A 79 -4.77 -19.36 -11.08
CA GLY A 79 -3.89 -18.21 -10.97
C GLY A 79 -3.29 -18.09 -9.58
N MET A 80 -2.20 -17.35 -9.48
CA MET A 80 -1.54 -16.99 -8.25
C MET A 80 -1.21 -15.50 -8.28
N GLN A 81 -1.61 -14.80 -7.25
CA GLN A 81 -1.29 -13.38 -7.04
C GLN A 81 -0.22 -13.26 -5.97
N TYR A 82 0.86 -12.56 -6.31
CA TYR A 82 1.96 -12.21 -5.41
C TYR A 82 1.84 -10.74 -5.05
N ASN A 83 1.86 -10.44 -3.76
CA ASN A 83 1.68 -9.10 -3.23
C ASN A 83 3.00 -8.59 -2.66
N TYR A 84 3.37 -7.38 -3.04
CA TYR A 84 4.58 -6.72 -2.56
C TYR A 84 4.23 -5.30 -2.13
N ARG A 85 4.89 -4.84 -1.07
CA ARG A 85 4.92 -3.44 -0.68
C ARG A 85 6.22 -2.85 -1.16
N LEU A 86 6.12 -1.78 -1.95
CA LEU A 86 7.27 -1.01 -2.41
C LEU A 86 7.30 0.33 -1.68
N THR A 87 8.40 0.60 -0.98
CA THR A 87 8.64 1.88 -0.30
C THR A 87 9.81 2.57 -1.00
N PRO A 88 9.60 3.66 -1.74
CA PRO A 88 10.67 4.41 -2.38
C PRO A 88 11.63 4.98 -1.34
N LYS A 89 12.92 5.04 -1.66
CA LYS A 89 13.96 5.57 -0.77
C LYS A 89 14.09 7.09 -0.88
N GLN A 90 13.56 7.70 -1.93
CA GLN A 90 13.63 9.13 -2.21
C GLN A 90 12.50 9.58 -3.14
N SER A 91 12.26 10.88 -3.22
CA SER A 91 11.34 11.46 -4.20
C SER A 91 11.91 11.43 -5.62
N GLY A 92 11.04 11.43 -6.62
CA GLY A 92 11.42 11.41 -8.04
C GLY A 92 10.44 10.65 -8.92
N LEU A 93 10.83 10.47 -10.17
CA LEU A 93 10.12 9.64 -11.14
C LEU A 93 10.85 8.30 -11.29
N PHE A 94 10.19 7.24 -10.92
CA PHE A 94 10.75 5.89 -10.98
C PHE A 94 10.06 5.06 -12.05
N THR A 95 10.80 4.16 -12.66
CA THR A 95 10.26 3.10 -13.49
C THR A 95 10.47 1.76 -12.77
N ILE A 96 9.40 1.12 -12.39
CA ILE A 96 9.40 -0.24 -11.85
C ILE A 96 9.56 -1.18 -13.04
N PRO A 97 10.68 -1.93 -13.15
CA PRO A 97 10.93 -2.79 -14.28
C PRO A 97 9.91 -3.92 -14.40
N ALA A 98 9.78 -4.45 -15.62
CA ALA A 98 8.90 -5.58 -15.89
C ALA A 98 9.35 -6.83 -15.11
N PRO A 99 8.49 -7.42 -14.26
CA PRO A 99 8.81 -8.67 -13.59
C PRO A 99 8.79 -9.83 -14.59
N THR A 100 9.54 -10.89 -14.27
CA THR A 100 9.56 -12.12 -15.07
C THR A 100 9.14 -13.31 -14.22
N ALA A 101 8.51 -14.31 -14.83
CA ALA A 101 8.18 -15.56 -14.18
C ALA A 101 8.42 -16.75 -15.12
N LYS A 102 8.98 -17.83 -14.57
CA LYS A 102 9.17 -19.08 -15.33
C LYS A 102 7.91 -19.92 -15.25
N VAL A 103 7.44 -20.37 -16.41
CA VAL A 103 6.28 -21.27 -16.54
C VAL A 103 6.69 -22.44 -17.44
N GLY A 104 7.03 -23.57 -16.83
CA GLY A 104 7.63 -24.68 -17.57
C GLY A 104 8.97 -24.27 -18.18
N ASN A 105 9.08 -24.33 -19.52
CA ASN A 105 10.28 -23.92 -20.26
C ASN A 105 10.23 -22.46 -20.73
N ASP A 106 9.10 -21.79 -20.60
CA ASP A 106 8.89 -20.42 -21.06
C ASP A 106 9.11 -19.40 -19.95
N VAL A 107 9.43 -18.17 -20.36
CA VAL A 107 9.55 -17.02 -19.45
C VAL A 107 8.50 -16.01 -19.85
N LEU A 108 7.57 -15.77 -18.92
CA LEU A 108 6.61 -14.68 -19.06
C LEU A 108 7.26 -13.39 -18.58
N THR A 109 7.02 -12.32 -19.29
CA THR A 109 7.47 -10.97 -18.94
C THR A 109 6.25 -10.07 -18.77
N GLY A 110 6.19 -9.37 -17.64
CA GLY A 110 5.15 -8.38 -17.36
C GLY A 110 5.38 -7.07 -18.11
N ARG A 111 4.77 -6.02 -17.62
CA ARG A 111 4.99 -4.65 -18.11
C ARG A 111 5.71 -3.83 -17.04
N GLU A 112 6.47 -2.85 -17.50
CA GLU A 112 7.01 -1.81 -16.63
C GLU A 112 5.90 -0.84 -16.17
N ILE A 113 6.09 -0.21 -15.02
CA ILE A 113 5.14 0.76 -14.47
C ILE A 113 5.91 1.99 -13.99
N SER A 114 5.46 3.17 -14.39
CA SER A 114 5.97 4.43 -13.86
C SER A 114 5.28 4.76 -12.54
N LEU A 115 6.08 5.17 -11.55
CA LEU A 115 5.65 5.66 -10.24
C LEU A 115 6.28 7.02 -9.99
N ARG A 116 5.45 8.02 -9.70
CA ARG A 116 5.89 9.34 -9.28
C ARG A 116 5.86 9.43 -7.77
N VAL A 117 6.98 9.81 -7.18
CA VAL A 117 7.11 10.07 -5.75
C VAL A 117 7.33 11.55 -5.54
N VAL A 118 6.39 12.21 -4.91
CA VAL A 118 6.39 13.66 -4.71
C VAL A 118 6.99 13.96 -3.35
N ALA A 119 8.00 14.85 -3.32
CA ALA A 119 8.47 15.37 -2.05
C ALA A 119 7.35 16.21 -1.39
N PRO A 120 7.20 16.14 -0.07
CA PRO A 120 6.30 17.02 0.63
C PRO A 120 6.65 18.48 0.30
N GLU A 121 5.68 19.25 -0.11
CA GLU A 121 5.88 20.71 -0.20
C GLU A 121 6.08 21.25 1.22
N ILE A 122 7.04 22.16 1.36
CA ILE A 122 7.23 22.90 2.61
C ILE A 122 5.99 23.79 2.77
N GLN A 123 5.04 23.35 3.58
CA GLN A 123 3.86 24.13 3.89
C GLN A 123 4.07 24.88 5.20
N ASP A 124 4.09 26.20 5.12
CA ASP A 124 4.11 27.06 6.32
C ASP A 124 2.81 27.04 7.11
N SER A 125 1.75 26.43 6.53
CA SER A 125 0.40 26.56 7.05
C SER A 125 0.08 25.59 8.19
N VAL A 126 0.78 24.47 8.25
CA VAL A 126 0.60 23.44 9.30
C VAL A 126 1.98 22.97 9.76
N ILE A 127 2.23 23.03 11.03
CA ILE A 127 3.44 22.52 11.67
C ILE A 127 3.04 21.34 12.57
N LEU A 128 3.72 20.22 12.38
CA LEU A 128 3.59 19.04 13.22
C LEU A 128 4.87 18.88 14.03
N GLU A 129 4.77 18.99 15.33
CA GLU A 129 5.87 18.80 16.27
C GLU A 129 5.63 17.56 17.12
N MET A 130 6.65 16.71 17.20
CA MET A 130 6.63 15.53 18.06
C MET A 130 7.72 15.67 19.10
N ALA A 131 7.35 15.54 20.36
CA ALA A 131 8.27 15.63 21.50
C ALA A 131 8.08 14.45 22.44
N VAL A 132 9.14 14.08 23.13
CA VAL A 132 9.12 13.08 24.21
C VAL A 132 9.63 13.72 25.49
N ASP A 133 9.05 13.35 26.63
CA ASP A 133 9.47 13.85 27.94
C ASP A 133 10.88 13.39 28.33
N ARG A 134 11.35 12.28 27.73
CA ARG A 134 12.68 11.73 27.96
C ARG A 134 13.17 10.94 26.75
N THR A 135 14.47 11.06 26.48
CA THR A 135 15.12 10.42 25.31
C THR A 135 15.72 9.05 25.61
N SER A 136 15.71 8.62 26.86
CA SER A 136 16.16 7.30 27.32
C SER A 136 15.25 6.79 28.39
N VAL A 137 14.80 5.53 28.26
CA VAL A 137 13.92 4.87 29.21
C VAL A 137 14.45 3.47 29.51
N TYR A 138 14.18 2.98 30.71
CA TYR A 138 14.40 1.59 31.07
C TYR A 138 13.23 0.71 30.60
N PRO A 139 13.44 -0.59 30.42
CA PRO A 139 12.33 -1.50 30.15
C PRO A 139 11.20 -1.34 31.18
N MET A 140 9.96 -1.34 30.71
CA MET A 140 8.74 -1.11 31.51
C MET A 140 8.58 0.31 32.09
N GLN A 141 9.44 1.23 31.74
CA GLN A 141 9.31 2.63 32.18
C GLN A 141 8.39 3.39 31.22
N PRO A 142 7.27 3.97 31.69
CA PRO A 142 6.43 4.79 30.87
C PRO A 142 7.10 6.11 30.50
N PHE A 143 6.79 6.61 29.31
CA PHE A 143 7.18 7.94 28.84
C PHE A 143 6.00 8.60 28.13
N GLU A 144 6.03 9.91 28.05
CA GLU A 144 5.00 10.69 27.36
C GLU A 144 5.49 11.09 25.97
N LEU A 145 4.68 10.80 24.96
CA LEU A 145 4.85 11.26 23.58
C LEU A 145 3.80 12.34 23.32
N SER A 146 4.26 13.56 23.09
CA SER A 146 3.41 14.71 22.75
C SER A 146 3.45 14.95 21.24
N LEU A 147 2.27 15.08 20.64
CA LEU A 147 2.08 15.47 19.26
C LEU A 147 1.37 16.81 19.21
N THR A 148 2.04 17.85 18.75
CA THR A 148 1.49 19.21 18.64
C THR A 148 1.26 19.55 17.19
N ILE A 149 0.02 19.92 16.86
CA ILE A 149 -0.36 20.40 15.54
C ILE A 149 -0.62 21.90 15.66
N ALA A 150 0.25 22.70 15.06
CA ALA A 150 0.07 24.15 14.96
C ALA A 150 -0.40 24.53 13.57
N VAL A 151 -1.51 25.23 13.46
CA VAL A 151 -2.08 25.70 12.19
C VAL A 151 -1.95 27.20 12.13
N LYS A 152 -1.39 27.71 11.04
CA LYS A 152 -1.22 29.15 10.82
C LYS A 152 -2.58 29.83 10.69
N GLU A 153 -2.69 31.02 11.23
CA GLU A 153 -3.87 31.88 11.07
C GLU A 153 -4.21 32.09 9.59
N LEU A 154 -5.49 32.07 9.28
CA LEU A 154 -5.97 32.35 7.95
C LEU A 154 -5.78 33.83 7.59
N PRO A 155 -5.45 34.19 6.34
CA PRO A 155 -5.25 35.58 5.97
C PRO A 155 -6.56 36.37 5.84
N GLY A 156 -6.47 37.69 5.99
CA GLY A 156 -7.57 38.61 5.69
C GLY A 156 -8.75 38.53 6.66
N GLU A 157 -9.95 38.54 6.10
CA GLU A 157 -11.20 38.55 6.89
C GLU A 157 -11.43 37.26 7.72
N LEU A 158 -10.75 36.18 7.36
CA LEU A 158 -10.84 34.88 8.02
C LEU A 158 -9.89 34.74 9.23
N GLN A 159 -9.06 35.72 9.50
CA GLN A 159 -8.04 35.69 10.56
C GLN A 159 -8.62 35.41 11.98
N LYS A 160 -9.87 35.78 12.21
CA LYS A 160 -10.55 35.56 13.49
C LYS A 160 -11.25 34.21 13.60
N GLN A 161 -11.22 33.41 12.54
CA GLN A 161 -11.89 32.11 12.52
C GLN A 161 -10.89 31.01 12.79
N ASP A 162 -11.31 29.98 13.50
CA ASP A 162 -10.51 28.78 13.70
C ASP A 162 -10.25 28.11 12.33
N PRO A 163 -8.98 27.99 11.91
CA PRO A 163 -8.63 27.38 10.61
C PRO A 163 -9.18 25.97 10.43
N LEU A 164 -9.37 25.21 11.51
CA LEU A 164 -9.89 23.85 11.47
C LEU A 164 -11.40 23.80 11.28
N SER A 165 -12.13 24.85 11.70
CA SER A 165 -13.59 24.92 11.59
C SER A 165 -14.09 25.42 10.25
N VAL A 166 -13.26 26.13 9.49
CA VAL A 166 -13.65 26.75 8.20
C VAL A 166 -13.60 25.75 7.04
N GLN A 167 -12.87 24.67 7.19
CA GLN A 167 -12.74 23.67 6.12
C GLN A 167 -13.92 22.69 6.15
N PRO A 168 -14.55 22.42 4.99
CA PRO A 168 -15.66 21.45 4.90
C PRO A 168 -15.21 20.01 5.18
N LYS A 169 -13.91 19.73 5.11
CA LYS A 169 -13.28 18.49 5.54
C LYS A 169 -12.05 18.86 6.38
N PRO A 170 -12.08 18.65 7.67
CA PRO A 170 -10.91 18.87 8.51
C PRO A 170 -9.76 17.97 8.02
N PRO A 171 -8.50 18.43 8.16
CA PRO A 171 -7.35 17.63 7.79
C PRO A 171 -7.35 16.33 8.60
N ALA A 172 -7.32 15.20 7.90
CA ALA A 172 -7.17 13.90 8.54
C ALA A 172 -5.69 13.71 8.92
N LEU A 173 -5.45 13.42 10.19
CA LEU A 173 -4.13 13.01 10.66
C LEU A 173 -3.95 11.51 10.36
N ASN A 174 -3.08 11.18 9.42
CA ASN A 174 -2.72 9.79 9.14
C ASN A 174 -1.38 9.47 9.81
N LEU A 175 -1.46 8.82 10.97
CA LEU A 175 -0.30 8.32 11.71
C LEU A 175 -0.18 6.81 11.47
N ALA A 176 0.37 6.44 10.32
CA ALA A 176 0.49 5.04 9.89
C ALA A 176 1.21 4.15 10.94
N TRP A 177 2.12 4.72 11.73
CA TRP A 177 2.85 4.01 12.78
C TRP A 177 2.09 3.87 14.11
N LEU A 178 0.93 4.56 14.26
CA LEU A 178 0.02 4.43 15.40
C LEU A 178 -1.15 3.47 15.15
N THR A 179 -1.22 2.85 13.97
CA THR A 179 -2.19 1.77 13.76
C THR A 179 -1.71 0.51 14.48
N ASP A 180 -2.62 -0.28 15.02
CA ASP A 180 -2.32 -1.49 15.83
C ASP A 180 -1.33 -2.47 15.20
N GLU A 181 -1.21 -2.42 13.87
CA GLU A 181 -0.34 -3.31 13.10
C GLU A 181 1.10 -2.80 12.97
N GLN A 182 1.39 -1.56 13.40
CA GLN A 182 2.68 -0.91 13.15
C GLN A 182 3.33 -0.28 14.39
N ILE A 183 2.80 -0.55 15.59
CA ILE A 183 3.49 -0.15 16.82
C ILE A 183 4.82 -0.92 16.85
N PRO A 184 5.97 -0.22 16.99
CA PRO A 184 7.26 -0.88 17.04
C PRO A 184 7.32 -1.92 18.17
N ASP A 185 7.99 -3.05 17.91
CA ASP A 185 8.18 -4.10 18.90
C ASP A 185 8.77 -3.55 20.21
N GLY A 186 8.14 -3.92 21.32
CA GLY A 186 8.57 -3.48 22.65
C GLY A 186 7.92 -2.18 23.15
N LEU A 187 7.02 -1.57 22.37
CA LEU A 187 6.19 -0.46 22.83
C LEU A 187 4.77 -0.93 23.13
N GLU A 188 4.24 -0.53 24.26
CA GLU A 188 2.83 -0.67 24.63
C GLU A 188 2.22 0.73 24.71
N VAL A 189 1.08 0.92 24.06
CA VAL A 189 0.35 2.19 24.09
C VAL A 189 -0.84 2.06 25.04
N GLU A 190 -1.06 3.09 25.85
CA GLU A 190 -2.19 3.12 26.77
C GLU A 190 -3.53 2.99 26.01
N LYS A 191 -4.45 2.19 26.53
CA LYS A 191 -5.69 1.78 25.84
C LYS A 191 -6.60 2.92 25.39
N ASN A 192 -6.41 4.12 25.91
CA ASN A 192 -7.27 5.29 25.66
C ASN A 192 -6.76 6.21 24.54
N TRP A 193 -5.62 5.89 23.92
CA TRP A 193 -5.05 6.77 22.89
C TRP A 193 -5.98 6.95 21.69
N ARG A 194 -6.78 5.95 21.36
CA ARG A 194 -7.80 6.02 20.30
C ARG A 194 -8.89 7.04 20.63
N ASP A 195 -9.36 7.04 21.87
CA ASP A 195 -10.40 7.98 22.34
C ASP A 195 -9.90 9.43 22.28
N ILE A 196 -8.58 9.64 22.41
CA ILE A 196 -7.94 10.96 22.30
C ILE A 196 -7.75 11.38 20.85
N LEU A 197 -7.38 10.46 19.96
CA LEU A 197 -7.11 10.76 18.54
C LEU A 197 -8.33 10.65 17.63
N GLU A 198 -9.31 9.78 17.92
CA GLU A 198 -10.53 9.66 17.12
C GLU A 198 -11.26 10.99 16.91
N PRO A 199 -11.41 11.89 17.90
CA PRO A 199 -12.00 13.20 17.67
C PRO A 199 -11.17 14.10 16.74
N MET A 200 -9.87 13.88 16.62
CA MET A 200 -8.97 14.63 15.71
C MET A 200 -8.93 14.04 14.31
N VAL A 201 -9.20 12.75 14.18
CA VAL A 201 -9.20 12.02 12.90
C VAL A 201 -10.59 12.03 12.25
N SER A 202 -11.66 12.19 13.01
CA SER A 202 -13.05 12.13 12.56
C SER A 202 -13.75 13.49 12.42
N ARG A 203 -13.03 14.61 12.61
CA ARG A 203 -13.58 15.97 12.39
C ARG A 203 -13.32 16.51 11.01
#